data_d8a79300e17c7f68ea320eafb0933909
#
_entry.id   d8a79300e17c7f68ea320eafb0933909
#
_cell.length_a   1.000
_cell.length_b   1.000
_cell.length_c   1.000
_cell.angle_alpha   90.00
_cell.angle_beta   90.00
_cell.angle_gamma   90.00
#
_symmetry.space_group_name_H-M   'P 1'
#
loop_
_entity.id
_entity.type
_entity.pdbx_description
1 polymer ?
#
loop_
_entity_poly.entity_id
_entity_poly.type
_entity_poly.pdbx_seq_one_letter_code
_entity_poly.pdbx_strand_id
1 'polypeptide(L)' 'MTRAQEYRQLAEIVRARARREESPNFSAQWERLAETYVGLAEQTEPNDPFDDPIVGILGGTRH' A
#
# COMPACT_ATOMS: atom_id res chain seq x y z
N MET A 1 0.55 -6.96 12.18
CA MET A 1 0.65 -6.48 10.81
C MET A 1 -0.29 -5.31 10.58
N THR A 2 0.17 -4.25 10.01
CA THR A 2 -0.69 -3.09 9.79
C THR A 2 -1.45 -3.23 8.49
N ARG A 3 -2.50 -2.44 8.36
CA ARG A 3 -3.29 -2.47 7.14
C ARG A 3 -2.45 -2.00 5.94
N ALA A 4 -1.58 -1.02 6.17
CA ALA A 4 -0.70 -0.56 5.10
C ALA A 4 0.20 -1.68 4.62
N GLN A 5 0.73 -2.49 5.52
CA GLN A 5 1.55 -3.61 5.12
C GLN A 5 0.77 -4.63 4.33
N GLU A 6 -0.48 -4.85 4.71
CA GLU A 6 -1.33 -5.77 3.95
C GLU A 6 -1.54 -5.28 2.53
N TYR A 7 -1.79 -3.98 2.36
CA TYR A 7 -1.95 -3.43 1.03
C TYR A 7 -0.66 -3.56 0.21
N ARG A 8 0.48 -3.35 0.85
CA ARG A 8 1.74 -3.49 0.14
C ARG A 8 2.00 -4.92 -0.30
N GLN A 9 1.63 -5.88 0.54
CA GLN A 9 1.76 -7.27 0.16
C GLN A 9 0.85 -7.62 -1.00
N LEU A 10 -0.38 -7.12 -0.98
CA LEU A 10 -1.29 -7.33 -2.08
C LEU A 10 -0.75 -6.72 -3.36
N ALA A 11 -0.16 -5.53 -3.26
CA ALA A 11 0.41 -4.88 -4.44
C ALA A 11 1.54 -5.73 -5.03
N GLU A 12 2.37 -6.33 -4.18
CA GLU A 12 3.45 -7.17 -4.68
C GLU A 12 2.93 -8.43 -5.34
N ILE A 13 1.90 -9.03 -4.77
CA ILE A 13 1.30 -10.20 -5.37
C ILE A 13 0.73 -9.86 -6.73
N VAL A 14 0.05 -8.74 -6.82
CA VAL A 14 -0.55 -8.32 -8.08
C VAL A 14 0.53 -8.00 -9.11
N ARG A 15 1.62 -7.36 -8.69
CA ARG A 15 2.71 -7.09 -9.62
C ARG A 15 3.37 -8.36 -10.13
N ALA A 16 3.52 -9.34 -9.26
CA ALA A 16 4.06 -10.63 -9.71
C ALA A 16 3.14 -11.26 -10.74
N ARG A 17 1.84 -11.12 -10.53
CA ARG A 17 0.88 -11.62 -11.50
C ARG A 17 1.01 -10.88 -12.82
N ALA A 18 1.20 -9.57 -12.78
CA ALA A 18 1.35 -8.79 -13.98
C ALA A 18 2.55 -9.27 -14.81
N ARG A 19 3.62 -9.62 -14.15
CA ARG A 19 4.81 -10.08 -14.86
C ARG A 19 4.60 -11.40 -15.54
N ARG A 20 3.69 -12.22 -15.02
CA ARG A 20 3.39 -13.52 -15.62
C ARG A 20 2.38 -13.43 -16.74
N GLU A 21 1.70 -12.29 -16.83
CA GLU A 21 0.66 -12.16 -17.82
C GLU A 21 1.27 -11.95 -19.19
N GLU A 22 0.84 -12.73 -20.16
CA GLU A 22 1.39 -12.62 -21.51
C GLU A 22 0.72 -11.48 -22.30
N SER A 23 -0.50 -11.18 -21.97
CA SER A 23 -1.22 -10.13 -22.68
C SER A 23 -0.85 -8.77 -22.14
N PRO A 24 -0.38 -7.84 -22.99
CA PRO A 24 -0.05 -6.50 -22.52
C PRO A 24 -1.23 -5.79 -21.88
N ASN A 25 -2.43 -6.02 -22.40
CA ASN A 25 -3.62 -5.38 -21.85
C ASN A 25 -3.90 -5.84 -20.44
N PHE A 26 -3.83 -7.14 -20.21
CA PHE A 26 -4.07 -7.66 -18.88
C PHE A 26 -2.93 -7.32 -17.94
N SER A 27 -1.71 -7.33 -18.44
CA SER A 27 -0.57 -6.94 -17.63
C SER A 27 -0.74 -5.50 -17.13
N ALA A 28 -1.17 -4.61 -18.01
CA ALA A 28 -1.38 -3.21 -17.62
C ALA A 28 -2.49 -3.09 -16.58
N GLN A 29 -3.54 -3.90 -16.70
CA GLN A 29 -4.62 -3.86 -15.72
C GLN A 29 -4.14 -4.32 -14.36
N TRP A 30 -3.32 -5.38 -14.33
CA TRP A 30 -2.75 -5.85 -13.07
C TRP A 30 -1.86 -4.79 -12.44
N GLU A 31 -1.07 -4.09 -13.25
CA GLU A 31 -0.20 -3.06 -12.72
C GLU A 31 -0.99 -1.88 -12.18
N ARG A 32 -2.08 -1.52 -12.81
CA ARG A 32 -2.95 -0.47 -12.27
C ARG A 32 -3.52 -0.87 -10.92
N LEU A 33 -3.91 -2.13 -10.80
CA LEU A 33 -4.43 -2.62 -9.53
C LEU A 33 -3.36 -2.54 -8.47
N ALA A 34 -2.13 -2.91 -8.81
CA ALA A 34 -1.03 -2.83 -7.86
C ALA A 34 -0.82 -1.39 -7.40
N GLU A 35 -0.87 -0.44 -8.33
CA GLU A 35 -0.71 0.96 -7.97
C GLU A 35 -1.83 1.43 -7.06
N THR A 36 -3.04 0.93 -7.28
CA THR A 36 -4.15 1.26 -6.40
C THR A 36 -3.87 0.79 -4.98
N TYR A 37 -3.36 -0.42 -4.83
CA TYR A 37 -3.04 -0.92 -3.50
C TYR A 37 -1.90 -0.12 -2.86
N VAL A 38 -0.90 0.26 -3.64
CA VAL A 38 0.16 1.11 -3.12
C VAL A 38 -0.40 2.44 -2.64
N GLY A 39 -1.28 3.04 -3.43
CA GLY A 39 -1.92 4.29 -3.03
C GLY A 39 -2.70 4.14 -1.75
N LEU A 40 -3.43 3.03 -1.61
CA LEU A 40 -4.18 2.78 -0.39
C LEU A 40 -3.24 2.62 0.81
N ALA A 41 -2.11 1.96 0.60
CA ALA A 41 -1.14 1.79 1.67
C ALA A 41 -0.61 3.15 2.12
N GLU A 42 -0.31 4.02 1.16
CA GLU A 42 0.21 5.34 1.48
C GLU A 42 -0.82 6.18 2.22
N GLN A 43 -2.07 6.04 1.86
CA GLN A 43 -3.12 6.77 2.55
C GLN A 43 -3.37 6.23 3.94
N THR A 44 -3.16 4.95 4.13
CA THR A 44 -3.45 4.30 5.40
C THR A 44 -2.33 4.54 6.40
N GLU A 45 -1.10 4.57 5.94
CA GLU A 45 0.04 4.70 6.84
C GLU A 45 -0.02 5.91 7.76
N PRO A 46 -0.33 7.10 7.25
CA PRO A 46 -0.35 8.27 8.13
C PRO A 46 -1.42 8.20 9.19
N ASN A 47 -2.44 7.39 8.95
CA ASN A 47 -3.56 7.29 9.88
C ASN A 47 -3.51 6.03 10.72
N ASP A 48 -2.46 5.24 10.57
CA ASP A 48 -2.35 3.98 11.29
C ASP A 48 -1.74 4.26 12.66
N PRO A 49 -2.46 4.02 13.74
CA PRO A 49 -1.95 4.31 15.08
C PRO A 49 -0.73 3.50 15.45
N PHE A 50 -0.52 2.40 14.77
CA PHE A 50 0.66 1.58 15.07
C PHE A 50 1.89 2.08 14.33
N ASP A 51 1.70 2.84 13.28
CA ASP A 51 2.84 3.33 12.51
C ASP A 51 3.26 4.72 12.91
N ASP A 52 2.55 5.34 13.81
CA ASP A 52 2.86 6.71 14.18
C ASP A 52 2.88 6.87 15.70
N PRO A 53 3.87 6.31 16.32
CA PRO A 53 3.99 6.44 17.78
C PRO A 53 4.28 7.86 18.22
N ILE A 54 4.86 8.65 17.36
CA ILE A 54 5.21 10.00 17.72
C ILE A 54 4.01 10.85 17.97
N VAL A 55 2.99 10.65 17.17
CA VAL A 55 1.76 11.37 17.38
C VAL A 55 1.24 11.11 18.77
N GLY A 56 1.33 9.87 19.20
CA GLY A 56 0.87 9.52 20.51
C GLY A 56 1.71 10.18 21.58
N ILE A 57 2.99 10.30 21.36
CA ILE A 57 3.86 10.87 22.33
C ILE A 57 3.74 12.36 22.41
N LEU A 58 3.85 12.98 21.30
CA LEU A 58 3.84 14.42 21.27
C LEU A 58 2.46 14.97 21.44
N GLY A 59 1.50 14.11 21.26
CA GLY A 59 0.16 14.56 21.42
C GLY A 59 -0.13 15.66 20.49
N GLY A 60 0.39 15.58 19.36
CA GLY A 60 0.17 16.61 18.44
C GLY A 60 0.99 17.79 18.76
N THR A 61 1.93 17.65 19.57
CA THR A 61 2.69 18.73 19.80
C THR A 61 3.32 19.14 18.64
N ARG A 62 3.35 18.94 17.94
CA ARG A 62 3.93 19.34 17.02
C ARG A 62 3.57 19.41 16.03
N HIS A 63 3.49 19.25 15.83
CA HIS A 63 3.21 19.36 15.02
C HIS A 63 2.53 19.44 14.47
#